data_ee9295323a61e52e09fa50d3dc925d30
#
_entry.id   ee9295323a61e52e09fa50d3dc925d30
#
_cell.length_a   1.000
_cell.length_b   1.000
_cell.length_c   1.000
_cell.angle_alpha   90.00
_cell.angle_beta   90.00
_cell.angle_gamma   90.00
#
_symmetry.space_group_name_H-M   'P 1'
#
loop_
_entity.id
_entity.type
_entity.pdbx_description
1 polymer ?
#
loop_
_entity_poly.entity_id
_entity_poly.type
_entity_poly.pdbx_seq_one_letter_code
_entity_poly.pdbx_strand_id
1 'polypeptide(L)'
;MSTHQQPVRTPRTPRAAQIAAAARGLLEERGRDELTMRALAERLGIRAPSLYKHFRNKEAVEAALVEDALAEMGAALHAALGEAPAAGRVPALLAAYRRHALAHPGLYRLATTGPLPRAALPGGLEEWAGSPFFLATDDPHLAQALWSYAHGMVLLELDHRYPDGSDLDLTWQAGARAFTASGGRSALDPGC
;
A
#
# COMPACT_ATOMS: atom_id res chain seq x y z
N MET A 1 11.26 -0.10 -20.15
CA MET A 1 10.14 -1.00 -19.88
C MET A 1 8.98 -0.13 -19.38
N SER A 2 7.76 -0.33 -19.91
CA SER A 2 6.63 0.58 -19.68
C SER A 2 6.16 0.49 -18.23
N THR A 3 6.49 1.44 -17.40
CA THR A 3 6.17 1.54 -15.96
C THR A 3 4.66 1.75 -15.66
N HIS A 4 3.84 1.82 -16.70
CA HIS A 4 2.43 2.20 -16.57
C HIS A 4 1.45 1.02 -16.49
N GLN A 5 1.87 -0.19 -16.87
CA GLN A 5 0.97 -1.34 -16.87
C GLN A 5 1.14 -2.15 -15.59
N GLN A 6 0.03 -2.39 -14.91
CA GLN A 6 0.00 -3.25 -13.73
C GLN A 6 0.53 -4.65 -14.08
N PRO A 7 1.50 -5.19 -13.33
CA PRO A 7 1.97 -6.56 -13.49
C PRO A 7 0.84 -7.57 -13.33
N VAL A 8 0.96 -8.69 -14.06
CA VAL A 8 -0.01 -9.77 -13.98
C VAL A 8 0.05 -10.38 -12.58
N ARG A 9 -1.10 -10.41 -11.92
CA ARG A 9 -1.25 -11.01 -10.59
C ARG A 9 -1.12 -12.53 -10.64
N THR A 10 -0.73 -13.11 -9.51
CA THR A 10 -0.68 -14.57 -9.35
C THR A 10 -2.09 -15.16 -9.56
N PRO A 11 -2.29 -16.05 -10.55
CA PRO A 11 -3.59 -16.67 -10.76
C PRO A 11 -4.01 -17.49 -9.55
N ARG A 12 -5.24 -17.26 -9.06
CA ARG A 12 -5.82 -18.00 -7.93
C ARG A 12 -7.04 -18.78 -8.37
N THR A 13 -7.15 -20.01 -7.90
CA THR A 13 -8.42 -20.73 -8.04
C THR A 13 -9.54 -20.00 -7.30
N PRO A 14 -10.83 -20.18 -7.67
CA PRO A 14 -11.95 -19.56 -6.96
C PRO A 14 -11.90 -19.84 -5.45
N ARG A 15 -11.49 -21.04 -5.07
CA ARG A 15 -11.36 -21.41 -3.66
C ARG A 15 -10.21 -20.69 -2.96
N ALA A 16 -9.05 -20.56 -3.60
CA ALA A 16 -7.93 -19.79 -3.07
C ALA A 16 -8.30 -18.30 -2.90
N ALA A 17 -9.04 -17.72 -3.85
CA ALA A 17 -9.54 -16.35 -3.75
C ALA A 17 -10.51 -16.19 -2.57
N GLN A 18 -11.42 -17.14 -2.36
CA GLN A 18 -12.34 -17.14 -1.21
C GLN A 18 -11.57 -17.23 0.12
N ILE A 19 -10.54 -18.06 0.19
CA ILE A 19 -9.68 -18.16 1.39
C ILE A 19 -8.95 -16.85 1.65
N ALA A 20 -8.37 -16.23 0.63
CA ALA A 20 -7.69 -14.93 0.76
C ALA A 20 -8.65 -13.83 1.22
N ALA A 21 -9.87 -13.77 0.68
CA ALA A 21 -10.91 -12.83 1.12
C ALA A 21 -11.29 -13.03 2.61
N ALA A 22 -11.46 -14.28 3.04
CA ALA A 22 -11.73 -14.58 4.45
C ALA A 22 -10.55 -14.22 5.37
N ALA A 23 -9.31 -14.44 4.90
CA ALA A 23 -8.10 -14.05 5.62
C ALA A 23 -7.98 -12.52 5.76
N ARG A 24 -8.30 -11.76 4.69
CA ARG A 24 -8.37 -10.30 4.73
C ARG A 24 -9.39 -9.83 5.78
N GLY A 25 -10.58 -10.40 5.81
CA GLY A 25 -11.58 -10.07 6.83
C GLY A 25 -11.09 -10.33 8.26
N LEU A 26 -10.42 -11.46 8.51
CA LEU A 26 -9.81 -11.75 9.83
C LEU A 26 -8.71 -10.73 10.18
N LEU A 27 -7.86 -10.39 9.23
CA LEU A 27 -6.78 -9.43 9.40
C LEU A 27 -7.32 -8.04 9.79
N GLU A 28 -8.36 -7.56 9.10
CA GLU A 28 -8.96 -6.25 9.39
C GLU A 28 -9.71 -6.23 10.74
N GLU A 29 -10.39 -7.32 11.09
CA GLU A 29 -11.19 -7.40 12.32
C GLU A 29 -10.34 -7.65 13.57
N ARG A 30 -9.28 -8.45 13.47
CA ARG A 30 -8.56 -9.01 14.64
C ARG A 30 -7.05 -8.77 14.61
N GLY A 31 -6.51 -8.26 13.52
CA GLY A 31 -5.08 -8.03 13.34
C GLY A 31 -4.29 -9.28 12.91
N ARG A 32 -3.00 -9.08 12.68
CA ARG A 32 -2.08 -10.10 12.12
C ARG A 32 -1.86 -11.29 13.05
N ASP A 33 -1.83 -11.07 14.36
CA ASP A 33 -1.54 -12.12 15.34
C ASP A 33 -2.66 -13.15 15.41
N GLU A 34 -3.91 -12.70 15.26
CA GLU A 34 -5.09 -13.56 15.23
C GLU A 34 -5.34 -14.24 13.87
N LEU A 35 -4.64 -13.81 12.82
CA LEU A 35 -4.68 -14.48 11.52
C LEU A 35 -3.88 -15.79 11.60
N THR A 36 -4.56 -16.88 11.91
CA THR A 36 -4.00 -18.23 11.97
C THR A 36 -4.71 -19.16 11.01
N MET A 37 -4.04 -20.25 10.59
CA MET A 37 -4.69 -21.28 9.75
C MET A 37 -5.90 -21.91 10.44
N ARG A 38 -5.88 -22.01 11.77
CA ARG A 38 -7.01 -22.50 12.55
C ARG A 38 -8.19 -21.52 12.50
N ALA A 39 -7.97 -20.25 12.83
CA ALA A 39 -9.02 -19.22 12.81
C ALA A 39 -9.63 -19.09 11.41
N LEU A 40 -8.80 -19.21 10.37
CA LEU A 40 -9.24 -19.16 8.97
C LEU A 40 -10.11 -20.37 8.61
N ALA A 41 -9.75 -21.58 9.07
CA ALA A 41 -10.56 -22.77 8.86
C ALA A 41 -11.91 -22.68 9.58
N GLU A 42 -11.92 -22.20 10.83
CA GLU A 42 -13.13 -21.96 11.62
C GLU A 42 -14.05 -20.94 10.94
N ARG A 43 -13.50 -19.81 10.46
CA ARG A 43 -14.28 -18.78 9.74
C ARG A 43 -14.93 -19.30 8.44
N LEU A 44 -14.26 -20.20 7.75
CA LEU A 44 -14.74 -20.80 6.51
C LEU A 44 -15.63 -22.04 6.72
N GLY A 45 -15.79 -22.52 7.96
CA GLY A 45 -16.54 -23.74 8.28
C GLY A 45 -15.93 -25.01 7.66
N ILE A 46 -14.59 -25.06 7.51
CA ILE A 46 -13.89 -26.18 6.90
C ILE A 46 -12.82 -26.76 7.83
N ARG A 47 -12.36 -27.96 7.51
CA ARG A 47 -11.24 -28.58 8.24
C ARG A 47 -9.90 -27.98 7.77
N ALA A 48 -8.97 -27.77 8.69
CA ALA A 48 -7.65 -27.19 8.37
C ALA A 48 -6.88 -27.90 7.22
N PRO A 49 -6.91 -29.23 7.06
CA PRO A 49 -6.29 -29.90 5.92
C PRO A 49 -6.80 -29.43 4.54
N SER A 50 -8.02 -28.90 4.47
CA SER A 50 -8.56 -28.34 3.23
C SER A 50 -7.91 -27.03 2.84
N LEU A 51 -7.44 -26.20 3.79
CA LEU A 51 -6.70 -24.98 3.53
C LEU A 51 -5.33 -25.26 2.93
N TYR A 52 -4.63 -26.28 3.45
CA TYR A 52 -3.27 -26.62 3.02
C TYR A 52 -3.18 -27.11 1.56
N LYS A 53 -4.31 -27.45 0.93
CA LYS A 53 -4.39 -27.73 -0.52
C LYS A 53 -4.24 -26.45 -1.36
N HIS A 54 -4.47 -25.28 -0.78
CA HIS A 54 -4.46 -23.98 -1.47
C HIS A 54 -3.32 -23.08 -0.99
N PHE A 55 -3.04 -23.07 0.30
CA PHE A 55 -1.96 -22.29 0.92
C PHE A 55 -1.17 -23.20 1.87
N ARG A 56 0.10 -23.42 1.58
CA ARG A 56 0.96 -24.34 2.34
C ARG A 56 1.14 -23.99 3.82
N ASN A 57 0.99 -22.71 4.18
CA ASN A 57 1.17 -22.17 5.53
C ASN A 57 0.59 -20.76 5.64
N LYS A 58 0.68 -20.14 6.84
CA LYS A 58 0.25 -18.76 7.12
C LYS A 58 0.99 -17.75 6.24
N GLU A 59 2.28 -17.92 6.06
CA GLU A 59 3.13 -17.02 5.28
C GLU A 59 2.70 -16.96 3.81
N ALA A 60 2.23 -18.07 3.25
CA ALA A 60 1.67 -18.08 1.89
C ALA A 60 0.34 -17.32 1.80
N VAL A 61 -0.49 -17.35 2.84
CA VAL A 61 -1.70 -16.54 2.93
C VAL A 61 -1.32 -15.06 3.06
N GLU A 62 -0.39 -14.72 3.95
CA GLU A 62 0.09 -13.35 4.12
C GLU A 62 0.71 -12.79 2.83
N ALA A 63 1.52 -13.56 2.12
CA ALA A 63 2.10 -13.14 0.84
C ALA A 63 1.00 -12.84 -0.21
N ALA A 64 -0.05 -13.64 -0.24
CA ALA A 64 -1.20 -13.38 -1.12
C ALA A 64 -1.93 -12.08 -0.75
N LEU A 65 -2.06 -11.78 0.54
CA LEU A 65 -2.64 -10.52 1.02
C LEU A 65 -1.73 -9.31 0.74
N VAL A 66 -0.41 -9.47 0.86
CA VAL A 66 0.56 -8.44 0.50
C VAL A 66 0.53 -8.14 -1.01
N GLU A 67 0.40 -9.18 -1.85
CA GLU A 67 0.18 -9.00 -3.29
C GLU A 67 -1.08 -8.18 -3.57
N ASP A 68 -2.20 -8.49 -2.89
CA ASP A 68 -3.45 -7.74 -3.02
C ASP A 68 -3.27 -6.27 -2.58
N ALA A 69 -2.61 -6.04 -1.45
CA ALA A 69 -2.35 -4.70 -0.91
C ALA A 69 -1.54 -3.83 -1.88
N LEU A 70 -0.43 -4.36 -2.41
CA LEU A 70 0.41 -3.64 -3.36
C LEU A 70 -0.33 -3.34 -4.67
N ALA A 71 -1.10 -4.32 -5.18
CA ALA A 71 -1.88 -4.15 -6.39
C ALA A 71 -2.99 -3.10 -6.23
N GLU A 72 -3.72 -3.12 -5.14
CA GLU A 72 -4.81 -2.19 -4.86
C GLU A 72 -4.29 -0.77 -4.58
N MET A 73 -3.26 -0.63 -3.73
CA MET A 73 -2.63 0.65 -3.46
C MET A 73 -2.06 1.25 -4.74
N GLY A 74 -1.26 0.47 -5.48
CA GLY A 74 -0.68 0.92 -6.74
C GLY A 74 -1.74 1.40 -7.73
N ALA A 75 -2.81 0.62 -7.91
CA ALA A 75 -3.92 1.01 -8.79
C ALA A 75 -4.57 2.33 -8.36
N ALA A 76 -4.82 2.52 -7.06
CA ALA A 76 -5.39 3.76 -6.52
C ALA A 76 -4.49 4.97 -6.75
N LEU A 77 -3.17 4.80 -6.59
CA LEU A 77 -2.18 5.87 -6.79
C LEU A 77 -2.03 6.22 -8.27
N HIS A 78 -1.93 5.22 -9.16
CA HIS A 78 -1.88 5.46 -10.61
C HIS A 78 -3.13 6.17 -11.13
N ALA A 79 -4.33 5.77 -10.66
CA ALA A 79 -5.59 6.43 -11.01
C ALA A 79 -5.59 7.90 -10.58
N ALA A 80 -5.18 8.19 -9.34
CA ALA A 80 -5.11 9.56 -8.83
C ALA A 80 -4.15 10.45 -9.64
N LEU A 81 -3.02 9.91 -10.09
CA LEU A 81 -2.09 10.66 -10.95
C LEU A 81 -2.61 10.88 -12.37
N GLY A 82 -3.34 9.90 -12.91
CA GLY A 82 -3.95 9.99 -14.25
C GLY A 82 -5.02 11.09 -14.35
N GLU A 83 -5.71 11.37 -13.25
CA GLU A 83 -6.77 12.38 -13.17
C GLU A 83 -6.24 13.78 -12.78
N ALA A 84 -5.03 13.87 -12.20
CA ALA A 84 -4.49 15.11 -11.67
C ALA A 84 -3.64 15.88 -12.71
N PRO A 85 -3.77 17.22 -12.79
CA PRO A 85 -2.81 18.04 -13.54
C PRO A 85 -1.43 17.97 -12.87
N ALA A 86 -0.36 18.29 -13.60
CA ALA A 86 1.01 18.16 -13.12
C ALA A 86 1.24 18.81 -11.75
N ALA A 87 0.78 20.04 -11.54
CA ALA A 87 0.89 20.76 -10.26
C ALA A 87 0.06 20.14 -9.12
N GLY A 88 -0.92 19.31 -9.44
CA GLY A 88 -1.81 18.63 -8.49
C GLY A 88 -1.39 17.20 -8.13
N ARG A 89 -0.33 16.66 -8.74
CA ARG A 89 0.05 15.24 -8.58
C ARG A 89 0.40 14.85 -7.16
N VAL A 90 1.23 15.63 -6.47
CA VAL A 90 1.62 15.36 -5.08
C VAL A 90 0.42 15.38 -4.13
N PRO A 91 -0.44 16.42 -4.12
CA PRO A 91 -1.66 16.41 -3.30
C PRO A 91 -2.59 15.23 -3.61
N ALA A 92 -2.82 14.91 -4.90
CA ALA A 92 -3.69 13.82 -5.31
C ALA A 92 -3.16 12.45 -4.87
N LEU A 93 -1.84 12.24 -5.02
CA LEU A 93 -1.13 11.05 -4.57
C LEU A 93 -1.30 10.84 -3.06
N LEU A 94 -0.98 11.88 -2.27
CA LEU A 94 -1.08 11.82 -0.81
C LEU A 94 -2.51 11.57 -0.33
N ALA A 95 -3.50 12.22 -0.95
CA ALA A 95 -4.91 12.00 -0.63
C ALA A 95 -5.36 10.56 -0.95
N ALA A 96 -4.93 10.00 -2.08
CA ALA A 96 -5.23 8.60 -2.44
C ALA A 96 -4.55 7.61 -1.51
N TYR A 97 -3.27 7.85 -1.18
CA TYR A 97 -2.49 7.03 -0.25
C TYR A 97 -3.14 6.97 1.13
N ARG A 98 -3.43 8.14 1.74
CA ARG A 98 -4.10 8.25 3.04
C ARG A 98 -5.45 7.53 3.03
N ARG A 99 -6.30 7.84 2.06
CA ARG A 99 -7.64 7.25 1.95
C ARG A 99 -7.60 5.74 1.88
N HIS A 100 -6.72 5.17 1.06
CA HIS A 100 -6.59 3.73 0.91
C HIS A 100 -6.08 3.06 2.20
N ALA A 101 -5.05 3.63 2.82
CA ALA A 101 -4.46 3.11 4.05
C ALA A 101 -5.46 3.12 5.23
N LEU A 102 -6.22 4.21 5.38
CA LEU A 102 -7.24 4.32 6.43
C LEU A 102 -8.47 3.43 6.19
N ALA A 103 -8.79 3.14 4.93
CA ALA A 103 -9.87 2.20 4.60
C ALA A 103 -9.51 0.74 4.86
N HIS A 104 -8.22 0.38 4.86
CA HIS A 104 -7.72 -0.98 5.00
C HIS A 104 -6.51 -1.06 5.94
N PRO A 105 -6.67 -0.70 7.22
CA PRO A 105 -5.54 -0.53 8.14
C PRO A 105 -4.78 -1.82 8.42
N GLY A 106 -5.47 -2.95 8.54
CA GLY A 106 -4.86 -4.26 8.74
C GLY A 106 -4.01 -4.69 7.54
N LEU A 107 -4.56 -4.55 6.34
CA LEU A 107 -3.89 -4.88 5.09
C LEU A 107 -2.68 -3.94 4.86
N TYR A 108 -2.86 -2.64 5.12
CA TYR A 108 -1.80 -1.65 5.03
C TYR A 108 -0.61 -2.01 5.95
N ARG A 109 -0.88 -2.29 7.24
CA ARG A 109 0.16 -2.70 8.20
C ARG A 109 0.87 -3.98 7.77
N LEU A 110 0.12 -4.98 7.29
CA LEU A 110 0.71 -6.23 6.82
C LEU A 110 1.70 -6.00 5.67
N ALA A 111 1.36 -5.11 4.73
CA ALA A 111 2.18 -4.85 3.54
C ALA A 111 3.36 -3.89 3.80
N THR A 112 3.32 -3.09 4.87
CA THR A 112 4.31 -2.03 5.10
C THR A 112 5.14 -2.21 6.36
N THR A 113 4.84 -3.22 7.19
CA THR A 113 5.58 -3.49 8.44
C THR A 113 6.39 -4.77 8.31
N GLY A 114 7.68 -4.68 8.59
CA GLY A 114 8.61 -5.80 8.49
C GLY A 114 9.10 -6.08 7.06
N PRO A 115 9.81 -7.19 6.85
CA PRO A 115 10.39 -7.51 5.55
C PRO A 115 9.31 -7.95 4.55
N LEU A 116 9.38 -7.41 3.33
CA LEU A 116 8.48 -7.78 2.25
C LEU A 116 8.81 -9.19 1.72
N PRO A 117 7.83 -10.08 1.48
CA PRO A 117 8.04 -11.43 0.97
C PRO A 117 8.32 -11.44 -0.55
N ARG A 118 9.33 -10.69 -1.01
CA ARG A 118 9.62 -10.42 -2.44
C ARG A 118 9.66 -11.67 -3.32
N ALA A 119 10.23 -12.76 -2.79
CA ALA A 119 10.31 -14.02 -3.52
C ALA A 119 8.95 -14.68 -3.83
N ALA A 120 7.89 -14.28 -3.12
CA ALA A 120 6.54 -14.78 -3.29
C ALA A 120 5.62 -13.81 -4.06
N LEU A 121 6.13 -12.64 -4.46
CA LEU A 121 5.36 -11.63 -5.18
C LEU A 121 5.60 -11.70 -6.68
N PRO A 122 4.64 -11.30 -7.52
CA PRO A 122 4.86 -11.12 -8.96
C PRO A 122 6.00 -10.13 -9.23
N GLY A 123 6.86 -10.48 -10.19
CA GLY A 123 7.96 -9.60 -10.58
C GLY A 123 7.47 -8.23 -11.05
N GLY A 124 8.13 -7.17 -10.57
CA GLY A 124 7.80 -5.79 -10.91
C GLY A 124 6.59 -5.20 -10.15
N LEU A 125 5.91 -5.96 -9.29
CA LEU A 125 4.73 -5.45 -8.57
C LEU A 125 5.10 -4.39 -7.54
N GLU A 126 6.18 -4.59 -6.78
CA GLU A 126 6.68 -3.63 -5.80
C GLU A 126 7.07 -2.31 -6.48
N GLU A 127 7.85 -2.41 -7.56
CA GLU A 127 8.31 -1.25 -8.35
C GLU A 127 7.13 -0.51 -8.98
N TRP A 128 6.19 -1.23 -9.56
CA TRP A 128 5.00 -0.65 -10.15
C TRP A 128 4.14 0.07 -9.09
N ALA A 129 3.90 -0.56 -7.94
CA ALA A 129 3.11 0.02 -6.86
C ALA A 129 3.75 1.28 -6.27
N GLY A 130 5.10 1.35 -6.23
CA GLY A 130 5.86 2.50 -5.74
C GLY A 130 6.11 3.59 -6.79
N SER A 131 6.05 3.27 -8.08
CA SER A 131 6.38 4.22 -9.17
C SER A 131 5.58 5.52 -9.17
N PRO A 132 4.32 5.59 -8.68
CA PRO A 132 3.58 6.85 -8.60
C PRO A 132 4.29 7.95 -7.81
N PHE A 133 5.08 7.61 -6.80
CA PHE A 133 5.86 8.60 -6.05
C PHE A 133 6.93 9.26 -6.94
N PHE A 134 7.62 8.48 -7.76
CA PHE A 134 8.55 9.02 -8.74
C PHE A 134 7.83 9.81 -9.84
N LEU A 135 6.72 9.31 -10.37
CA LEU A 135 5.94 10.01 -11.39
C LEU A 135 5.38 11.35 -10.90
N ALA A 136 5.17 11.52 -9.59
CA ALA A 136 4.69 12.77 -9.00
C ALA A 136 5.81 13.79 -8.76
N THR A 137 7.06 13.35 -8.58
CA THR A 137 8.18 14.20 -8.16
C THR A 137 9.27 14.37 -9.20
N ASP A 138 9.38 13.43 -10.14
CA ASP A 138 10.45 13.33 -11.17
C ASP A 138 11.88 13.30 -10.57
N ASP A 139 12.00 12.93 -9.30
CA ASP A 139 13.26 12.82 -8.56
C ASP A 139 13.22 11.61 -7.63
N PRO A 140 14.17 10.67 -7.71
CA PRO A 140 14.16 9.43 -6.93
C PRO A 140 14.32 9.66 -5.42
N HIS A 141 15.09 10.67 -5.00
CA HIS A 141 15.29 10.99 -3.59
C HIS A 141 14.06 11.68 -3.00
N LEU A 142 13.46 12.60 -3.75
CA LEU A 142 12.22 13.25 -3.36
C LEU A 142 11.05 12.26 -3.32
N ALA A 143 11.01 11.28 -4.24
CA ALA A 143 10.03 10.20 -4.24
C ALA A 143 10.13 9.35 -2.95
N GLN A 144 11.35 8.97 -2.55
CA GLN A 144 11.58 8.22 -1.32
C GLN A 144 11.21 9.05 -0.07
N ALA A 145 11.56 10.32 -0.04
CA ALA A 145 11.20 11.23 1.05
C ALA A 145 9.69 11.41 1.15
N LEU A 146 9.00 11.59 0.01
CA LEU A 146 7.54 11.72 -0.04
C LEU A 146 6.83 10.45 0.43
N TRP A 147 7.32 9.27 0.02
CA TRP A 147 6.81 8.00 0.51
C TRP A 147 7.03 7.84 2.02
N SER A 148 8.23 8.15 2.53
CA SER A 148 8.55 8.10 3.95
C SER A 148 7.65 9.03 4.78
N TYR A 149 7.41 10.25 4.28
CA TYR A 149 6.47 11.19 4.86
C TYR A 149 5.05 10.61 4.92
N ALA A 150 4.53 10.15 3.78
CA ALA A 150 3.18 9.60 3.68
C ALA A 150 2.98 8.39 4.61
N HIS A 151 3.96 7.48 4.65
CA HIS A 151 3.95 6.31 5.51
C HIS A 151 3.97 6.69 6.99
N GLY A 152 4.85 7.61 7.39
CA GLY A 152 4.92 8.09 8.77
C GLY A 152 3.64 8.76 9.22
N MET A 153 3.05 9.63 8.37
CA MET A 153 1.77 10.29 8.64
C MET A 153 0.65 9.28 8.87
N VAL A 154 0.52 8.28 7.98
CA VAL A 154 -0.52 7.24 8.11
C VAL A 154 -0.35 6.43 9.38
N LEU A 155 0.87 5.98 9.72
CA LEU A 155 1.09 5.21 10.94
C LEU A 155 0.74 6.00 12.20
N LEU A 156 1.15 7.26 12.28
CA LEU A 156 0.81 8.14 13.40
C LEU A 156 -0.70 8.37 13.50
N GLU A 157 -1.40 8.48 12.38
CA GLU A 157 -2.86 8.63 12.33
C GLU A 157 -3.58 7.36 12.77
N LEU A 158 -3.18 6.20 12.26
CA LEU A 158 -3.73 4.90 12.64
C LEU A 158 -3.47 4.52 14.11
N ASP A 159 -2.36 5.02 14.68
CA ASP A 159 -1.97 4.78 16.07
C ASP A 159 -2.47 5.86 17.03
N HIS A 160 -3.29 6.81 16.55
CA HIS A 160 -3.82 7.93 17.34
C HIS A 160 -2.73 8.69 18.12
N ARG A 161 -1.56 8.95 17.46
CA ARG A 161 -0.39 9.58 18.08
C ARG A 161 -0.40 11.11 17.98
N TYR A 162 -1.29 11.69 17.20
CA TYR A 162 -1.45 13.14 17.15
C TYR A 162 -2.16 13.65 18.39
N PRO A 163 -1.81 14.87 18.89
CA PRO A 163 -2.53 15.49 19.99
C PRO A 163 -4.01 15.69 19.68
N ASP A 164 -4.85 15.66 20.72
CA ASP A 164 -6.27 15.95 20.59
C ASP A 164 -6.50 17.34 19.97
N GLY A 165 -7.44 17.43 19.03
CA GLY A 165 -7.75 18.66 18.31
C GLY A 165 -6.81 18.98 17.15
N SER A 166 -5.84 18.12 16.81
CA SER A 166 -5.01 18.28 15.61
C SER A 166 -5.85 18.23 14.35
N ASP A 167 -5.71 19.24 13.48
CA ASP A 167 -6.29 19.21 12.12
C ASP A 167 -5.36 18.47 11.18
N LEU A 168 -5.65 17.17 10.99
CA LEU A 168 -4.82 16.31 10.14
C LEU A 168 -4.96 16.66 8.67
N ASP A 169 -6.10 17.20 8.23
CA ASP A 169 -6.27 17.60 6.83
C ASP A 169 -5.35 18.77 6.50
N LEU A 170 -5.24 19.76 7.39
CA LEU A 170 -4.29 20.85 7.25
C LEU A 170 -2.83 20.37 7.32
N THR A 171 -2.54 19.37 8.15
CA THR A 171 -1.20 18.78 8.26
C THR A 171 -0.80 18.06 6.96
N TRP A 172 -1.69 17.25 6.39
CA TRP A 172 -1.46 16.62 5.09
C TRP A 172 -1.27 17.62 3.95
N GLN A 173 -2.08 18.70 3.94
CA GLN A 173 -1.95 19.78 2.96
C GLN A 173 -0.62 20.55 3.11
N ALA A 174 -0.15 20.79 4.34
CA ALA A 174 1.13 21.43 4.60
C ALA A 174 2.30 20.61 4.02
N GLY A 175 2.30 19.28 4.24
CA GLY A 175 3.27 18.40 3.64
C GLY A 175 3.20 18.38 2.11
N ALA A 176 2.00 18.29 1.55
CA ALA A 176 1.81 18.35 0.10
C ALA A 176 2.41 19.63 -0.52
N ARG A 177 2.20 20.78 0.11
CA ARG A 177 2.80 22.07 -0.34
C ARG A 177 4.32 22.04 -0.28
N ALA A 178 4.90 21.49 0.80
CA ALA A 178 6.35 21.43 0.97
C ALA A 178 7.02 20.59 -0.13
N PHE A 179 6.47 19.43 -0.46
CA PHE A 179 6.99 18.57 -1.51
C PHE A 179 6.77 19.14 -2.93
N THR A 180 5.64 19.81 -3.18
CA THR A 180 5.39 20.46 -4.46
C THR A 180 6.38 21.62 -4.69
N ALA A 181 6.67 22.44 -3.68
CA ALA A 181 7.63 23.56 -3.78
C ALA A 181 9.07 23.09 -4.00
N SER A 182 9.43 21.90 -3.54
CA SER A 182 10.78 21.31 -3.72
C SER A 182 11.00 20.80 -5.16
N GLY A 183 9.99 20.19 -5.77
CA GLY A 183 10.07 19.69 -7.15
C GLY A 183 10.27 20.78 -8.20
N GLY A 184 9.80 22.01 -7.95
CA GLY A 184 10.00 23.15 -8.86
C GLY A 184 11.40 23.79 -8.85
N ARG A 185 12.26 23.43 -7.89
CA ARG A 185 13.62 24.02 -7.73
C ARG A 185 14.71 23.24 -8.42
N SER A 186 14.49 21.99 -8.80
CA SER A 186 15.51 21.16 -9.48
C SER A 186 15.75 21.53 -10.95
N ALA A 187 14.95 22.45 -11.52
CA ALA A 187 15.06 22.87 -12.91
C ALA A 187 15.88 24.16 -13.14
N LEU A 188 16.43 24.76 -12.09
CA LEU A 188 17.19 26.02 -12.19
C LEU A 188 18.45 25.93 -11.31
N ASP A 189 19.48 25.20 -11.73
CA ASP A 189 20.86 25.67 -11.70
C ASP A 189 21.83 24.68 -12.39
N PRO A 190 22.23 24.91 -13.65
CA PRO A 190 23.48 24.46 -14.17
C PRO A 190 24.41 25.68 -14.27
N GLY A 191 25.16 25.97 -13.22
CA GLY A 191 26.25 26.92 -13.42
C GLY A 191 26.47 27.96 -12.33
N CYS A 192 27.36 27.64 -11.44
CA CYS A 192 28.42 28.55 -10.98
C CYS A 192 29.65 27.75 -10.67
#